data_4c409f7ff0b7e9cc3503588c432299b6
#
_entry.id   4c409f7ff0b7e9cc3503588c432299b6
#
_cell.length_a   1.000
_cell.length_b   1.000
_cell.length_c   1.000
_cell.angle_alpha   90.00
_cell.angle_beta   90.00
_cell.angle_gamma   90.00
#
_symmetry.space_group_name_H-M   'P 1'
#
loop_
_entity.id
_entity.type
_entity.pdbx_description
1 polymer ?
#
loop_
_entity_poly.entity_id
_entity_poly.type
_entity_poly.pdbx_seq_one_letter_code
_entity_poly.pdbx_strand_id
1 'polypeptide(L)'
;MELTEWVIVGVTLLLLLLFIHSKKLLKPMAIFTGLGASLFVAYRGGLGSFFAIVLFFLIGEFVTRKIRDKYHRKQHGTRSTVNIVGNIGPALIALALNPVHFNVMFFTSLSAAFADTLSSEIGVLSKAQ
;
A
#
# COMPACT_ATOMS: atom_id res chain seq x y z
N MET A 1 -3.19 -16.81 13.32
CA MET A 1 -2.13 -17.11 12.33
C MET A 1 -1.16 -18.12 12.91
N GLU A 2 -0.81 -19.11 12.13
CA GLU A 2 0.20 -20.09 12.50
C GLU A 2 1.62 -19.51 12.39
N LEU A 3 2.59 -20.18 13.03
CA LEU A 3 3.99 -19.73 13.02
C LEU A 3 4.53 -19.59 11.57
N THR A 4 4.16 -20.52 10.69
CA THR A 4 4.53 -20.51 9.27
C THR A 4 4.05 -19.25 8.55
N GLU A 5 2.83 -18.80 8.84
CA GLU A 5 2.25 -17.59 8.26
C GLU A 5 3.01 -16.32 8.74
N TRP A 6 3.38 -16.27 10.01
CA TRP A 6 4.21 -15.18 10.55
C TRP A 6 5.61 -15.15 9.93
N VAL A 7 6.19 -16.30 9.65
CA VAL A 7 7.48 -16.38 8.93
C VAL A 7 7.32 -15.82 7.51
N ILE A 8 6.25 -16.17 6.80
CA ILE A 8 5.96 -15.63 5.47
C ILE A 8 5.81 -14.11 5.50
N VAL A 9 5.05 -13.58 6.46
CA VAL A 9 4.89 -12.14 6.65
C VAL A 9 6.24 -11.47 6.92
N GLY A 10 7.02 -12.03 7.83
CA GLY A 10 8.34 -11.49 8.18
C GLY A 10 9.32 -11.45 7.01
N VAL A 11 9.41 -12.55 6.26
CA VAL A 11 10.27 -12.63 5.05
C VAL A 11 9.81 -11.64 3.99
N THR A 12 8.49 -11.56 3.75
CA THR A 12 7.93 -10.63 2.76
C THR A 12 8.22 -9.18 3.15
N LEU A 13 8.04 -8.82 4.42
CA LEU A 13 8.33 -7.47 4.91
C LEU A 13 9.83 -7.15 4.83
N LEU A 14 10.71 -8.10 5.12
CA LEU A 14 12.14 -7.91 4.99
C LEU A 14 12.54 -7.62 3.54
N LEU A 15 12.06 -8.43 2.59
CA LEU A 15 12.32 -8.23 1.17
C LEU A 15 11.76 -6.90 0.68
N LEU A 16 10.57 -6.53 1.14
CA LEU A 16 9.94 -5.26 0.81
C LEU A 16 10.74 -4.08 1.37
N LEU A 17 11.24 -4.17 2.59
CA LEU A 17 12.10 -3.14 3.20
C LEU A 17 13.40 -2.95 2.42
N LEU A 18 14.06 -4.04 2.04
CA LEU A 18 15.27 -3.98 1.22
C LEU A 18 15.00 -3.31 -0.12
N PHE A 19 13.87 -3.64 -0.76
CA PHE A 19 13.44 -3.04 -2.01
C PHE A 19 13.15 -1.54 -1.84
N ILE A 20 12.38 -1.16 -0.83
CA ILE A 20 12.05 0.23 -0.51
C ILE A 20 13.31 1.05 -0.24
N HIS A 21 14.23 0.51 0.57
CA HIS A 21 15.48 1.18 0.90
C HIS A 21 16.38 1.35 -0.33
N SER A 22 16.52 0.30 -1.12
CA SER A 22 17.32 0.30 -2.35
C SER A 22 16.83 1.34 -3.38
N LYS A 23 15.52 1.50 -3.51
CA LYS A 23 14.88 2.42 -4.46
C LYS A 23 14.48 3.78 -3.87
N LYS A 24 14.68 3.98 -2.58
CA LYS A 24 14.28 5.20 -1.84
C LYS A 24 12.82 5.59 -2.08
N LEU A 25 11.91 4.61 -1.92
CA LEU A 25 10.48 4.77 -2.24
C LEU A 25 9.70 5.54 -1.18
N LEU A 26 10.07 5.39 0.09
CA LEU A 26 9.36 5.94 1.23
C LEU A 26 10.29 6.79 2.10
N LYS A 27 9.70 7.81 2.72
CA LYS A 27 10.36 8.54 3.81
C LYS A 27 10.48 7.63 5.05
N PRO A 28 11.47 7.85 5.95
CA PRO A 28 11.67 7.00 7.12
C PRO A 28 10.42 6.80 7.98
N MET A 29 9.69 7.87 8.27
CA MET A 29 8.43 7.80 9.04
C MET A 29 7.34 7.00 8.31
N ALA A 30 7.29 7.09 6.99
CA ALA A 30 6.37 6.32 6.17
C ALA A 30 6.68 4.82 6.18
N ILE A 31 7.95 4.43 6.30
CA ILE A 31 8.37 3.04 6.47
C ILE A 31 7.80 2.48 7.77
N PHE A 32 7.96 3.18 8.88
CA PHE A 32 7.41 2.75 10.17
C PHE A 32 5.89 2.65 10.17
N THR A 33 5.22 3.62 9.58
CA THR A 33 3.76 3.62 9.43
C THR A 33 3.29 2.44 8.56
N GLY A 34 3.95 2.22 7.44
CA GLY A 34 3.65 1.10 6.54
C GLY A 34 3.88 -0.27 7.18
N LEU A 35 4.97 -0.43 7.94
CA LEU A 35 5.24 -1.66 8.70
C LEU A 35 4.16 -1.91 9.76
N GLY A 36 3.83 -0.91 10.55
CA GLY A 36 2.79 -1.02 11.57
C GLY A 36 1.43 -1.39 10.96
N ALA A 37 1.04 -0.73 9.87
CA ALA A 37 -0.19 -1.03 9.14
C ALA A 37 -0.18 -2.46 8.58
N SER A 38 0.92 -2.88 7.97
CA SER A 38 1.04 -4.24 7.40
C SER A 38 0.96 -5.32 8.45
N LEU A 39 1.61 -5.14 9.60
CA LEU A 39 1.53 -6.08 10.71
C LEU A 39 0.12 -6.13 11.31
N PHE A 40 -0.54 -4.98 11.47
CA PHE A 40 -1.92 -4.92 11.94
C PHE A 40 -2.88 -5.64 11.00
N VAL A 41 -2.73 -5.43 9.70
CA VAL A 41 -3.55 -6.11 8.67
C VAL A 41 -3.28 -7.61 8.67
N ALA A 42 -2.03 -8.05 8.78
CA ALA A 42 -1.70 -9.46 8.89
C ALA A 42 -2.35 -10.11 10.11
N TYR A 43 -2.26 -9.43 11.26
CA TYR A 43 -2.82 -9.93 12.51
C TYR A 43 -4.35 -10.03 12.49
N ARG A 44 -5.05 -9.01 11.98
CA ARG A 44 -6.52 -8.94 11.99
C ARG A 44 -7.17 -9.58 10.78
N GLY A 45 -6.58 -9.41 9.61
CA GLY A 45 -7.14 -9.80 8.33
C GLY A 45 -6.52 -11.05 7.71
N GLY A 46 -5.44 -11.57 8.30
CA GLY A 46 -4.73 -12.74 7.81
C GLY A 46 -3.89 -12.48 6.56
N LEU A 47 -3.31 -13.55 6.01
CA LEU A 47 -2.40 -13.48 4.85
C LEU A 47 -3.04 -12.88 3.60
N GLY A 48 -4.31 -13.17 3.33
CA GLY A 48 -4.99 -12.63 2.15
C GLY A 48 -5.05 -11.11 2.16
N SER A 49 -5.42 -10.52 3.28
CA SER A 49 -5.48 -9.07 3.44
C SER A 49 -4.09 -8.43 3.45
N PHE A 50 -3.10 -9.11 4.03
CA PHE A 50 -1.70 -8.68 4.00
C PHE A 50 -1.17 -8.62 2.56
N PHE A 51 -1.34 -9.67 1.77
CA PHE A 51 -0.89 -9.66 0.38
C PHE A 51 -1.66 -8.65 -0.49
N ALA A 52 -2.93 -8.42 -0.22
CA ALA A 52 -3.70 -7.37 -0.91
C ALA A 52 -3.07 -5.98 -0.73
N ILE A 53 -2.67 -5.63 0.50
CA ILE A 53 -1.98 -4.37 0.78
C ILE A 53 -0.60 -4.30 0.12
N VAL A 54 0.17 -5.39 0.15
CA VAL A 54 1.48 -5.45 -0.50
C VAL A 54 1.35 -5.26 -2.01
N LEU A 55 0.40 -5.93 -2.65
CA LEU A 55 0.12 -5.77 -4.07
C LEU A 55 -0.35 -4.36 -4.41
N PHE A 56 -1.24 -3.79 -3.61
CA PHE A 56 -1.67 -2.39 -3.77
C PHE A 56 -0.47 -1.44 -3.79
N PHE A 57 0.43 -1.60 -2.83
CA PHE A 57 1.63 -0.78 -2.75
C PHE A 57 2.54 -0.96 -3.98
N LEU A 58 2.85 -2.21 -4.34
CA LEU A 58 3.76 -2.52 -5.45
C LEU A 58 3.22 -2.05 -6.79
N ILE A 59 1.95 -2.31 -7.08
CA ILE A 59 1.32 -1.89 -8.34
C ILE A 59 1.21 -0.37 -8.40
N GLY A 60 0.77 0.27 -7.31
CA GLY A 60 0.69 1.72 -7.21
C GLY A 60 2.05 2.38 -7.44
N GLU A 61 3.10 1.85 -6.83
CA GLU A 61 4.46 2.38 -6.99
C GLU A 61 4.99 2.17 -8.41
N PHE A 62 4.74 1.00 -9.00
CA PHE A 62 5.13 0.71 -10.37
C PHE A 62 4.47 1.67 -11.37
N VAL A 63 3.16 1.88 -11.26
CA VAL A 63 2.41 2.79 -12.13
C VAL A 63 2.90 4.23 -11.97
N THR A 64 3.04 4.70 -10.74
CA THR A 64 3.53 6.06 -10.44
C THR A 64 4.91 6.30 -11.06
N ARG A 65 5.84 5.35 -10.91
CA ARG A 65 7.19 5.46 -11.46
C ARG A 65 7.20 5.47 -12.97
N LYS A 66 6.44 4.58 -13.60
CA LYS A 66 6.39 4.49 -15.07
C LYS A 66 5.85 5.77 -15.70
N ILE A 67 4.86 6.39 -15.07
CA ILE A 67 4.31 7.68 -15.51
C ILE A 67 5.30 8.81 -15.29
N ARG A 68 5.96 8.86 -14.14
CA ARG A 68 6.99 9.86 -13.85
C ARG A 68 8.14 9.79 -14.85
N ASP A 69 8.66 8.60 -15.12
CA ASP A 69 9.79 8.41 -16.04
C ASP A 69 9.42 8.81 -17.47
N LYS A 70 8.19 8.53 -17.91
CA LYS A 70 7.71 8.87 -19.25
C LYS A 70 7.50 10.38 -19.45
N TYR A 71 7.07 11.10 -18.41
CA TYR A 71 6.70 12.52 -18.51
C TYR A 71 7.66 13.47 -17.79
N HIS A 72 8.82 13.00 -17.33
CA HIS A 72 9.83 13.77 -16.60
C HIS A 72 9.26 14.60 -15.43
N ARG A 73 8.21 14.08 -14.76
CA ARG A 73 7.58 14.76 -13.64
C ARG A 73 8.41 14.62 -12.37
N LYS A 74 9.02 15.72 -11.95
CA LYS A 74 9.75 15.82 -10.67
C LYS A 74 8.84 15.85 -9.42
N GLN A 75 7.52 15.91 -9.59
CA GLN A 75 6.58 16.21 -8.50
C GLN A 75 6.22 15.04 -7.59
N HIS A 76 6.50 13.80 -7.98
CA HIS A 76 6.26 12.65 -7.11
C HIS A 76 7.58 12.20 -6.49
N GLY A 77 7.93 12.86 -5.38
CA GLY A 77 9.01 12.41 -4.51
C GLY A 77 8.66 11.09 -3.78
N THR A 78 9.47 10.75 -2.80
CA THR A 78 9.21 9.62 -1.90
C THR A 78 7.84 9.77 -1.23
N ARG A 79 7.08 8.67 -1.14
CA ARG A 79 5.77 8.67 -0.48
C ARG A 79 5.89 9.04 1.00
N SER A 80 4.99 9.88 1.46
CA SER A 80 4.93 10.32 2.85
C SER A 80 3.93 9.50 3.67
N THR A 81 4.02 9.63 4.98
CA THR A 81 3.05 9.06 5.94
C THR A 81 1.61 9.48 5.61
N VAL A 82 1.40 10.73 5.22
CA VAL A 82 0.07 11.25 4.85
C VAL A 82 -0.53 10.49 3.68
N ASN A 83 0.28 10.17 2.67
CA ASN A 83 -0.18 9.40 1.51
C ASN A 83 -0.57 7.97 1.90
N ILE A 84 0.20 7.33 2.78
CA ILE A 84 -0.11 5.98 3.26
C ILE A 84 -1.40 6.00 4.07
N VAL A 85 -1.50 6.87 5.06
CA VAL A 85 -2.69 6.97 5.94
C VAL A 85 -3.94 7.35 5.14
N GLY A 86 -3.82 8.26 4.18
CA GLY A 86 -4.94 8.65 3.32
C GLY A 86 -5.46 7.50 2.48
N ASN A 87 -4.57 6.68 1.93
CA ASN A 87 -4.94 5.58 1.04
C ASN A 87 -5.49 4.36 1.78
N ILE A 88 -4.87 3.96 2.88
CA ILE A 88 -5.25 2.72 3.58
C ILE A 88 -5.96 2.96 4.91
N GLY A 89 -6.00 4.19 5.41
CA GLY A 89 -6.63 4.53 6.69
C GLY A 89 -8.07 4.04 6.82
N PRO A 90 -8.96 4.32 5.85
CA PRO A 90 -10.34 3.81 5.90
C PRO A 90 -10.43 2.29 5.96
N ALA A 91 -9.56 1.57 5.23
CA ALA A 91 -9.49 0.11 5.29
C ALA A 91 -9.02 -0.40 6.66
N LEU A 92 -8.05 0.27 7.28
CA LEU A 92 -7.59 -0.05 8.63
C LEU A 92 -8.67 0.19 9.69
N ILE A 93 -9.42 1.28 9.57
CA ILE A 93 -10.53 1.59 10.47
C ILE A 93 -11.62 0.51 10.33
N ALA A 94 -11.98 0.13 9.11
CA ALA A 94 -12.94 -0.93 8.86
C ALA A 94 -12.51 -2.25 9.50
N LEU A 95 -11.23 -2.59 9.37
CA LEU A 95 -10.66 -3.80 9.95
C LEU A 95 -10.64 -3.77 11.48
N ALA A 96 -10.48 -2.60 12.09
CA ALA A 96 -10.46 -2.42 13.53
C ALA A 96 -11.85 -2.50 14.17
N LEU A 97 -12.86 -1.91 13.52
CA LEU A 97 -14.17 -1.66 14.10
C LEU A 97 -15.19 -2.76 13.87
N ASN A 98 -15.08 -3.54 12.81
CA ASN A 98 -16.12 -4.50 12.45
C ASN A 98 -15.59 -5.94 12.35
N PRO A 99 -15.77 -6.76 13.42
CA PRO A 99 -15.26 -8.13 13.43
C PRO A 99 -16.06 -9.10 12.55
N VAL A 100 -17.29 -8.77 12.16
CA VAL A 100 -18.17 -9.69 11.40
C VAL A 100 -18.01 -9.51 9.89
N HIS A 101 -17.97 -8.26 9.42
CA HIS A 101 -17.91 -7.93 7.99
C HIS A 101 -16.61 -7.24 7.58
N PHE A 102 -15.56 -7.36 8.39
CA PHE A 102 -14.30 -6.64 8.16
C PHE A 102 -13.69 -6.93 6.79
N ASN A 103 -13.77 -8.16 6.30
CA ASN A 103 -13.22 -8.52 5.00
C ASN A 103 -13.86 -7.71 3.87
N VAL A 104 -15.20 -7.66 3.83
CA VAL A 104 -15.92 -6.91 2.78
C VAL A 104 -15.58 -5.42 2.86
N MET A 105 -15.66 -4.84 4.05
CA MET A 105 -15.37 -3.41 4.25
C MET A 105 -13.91 -3.08 3.95
N PHE A 106 -12.99 -3.94 4.37
CA PHE A 106 -11.56 -3.79 4.11
C PHE A 106 -11.26 -3.80 2.60
N PHE A 107 -11.70 -4.85 1.90
CA PHE A 107 -11.43 -4.99 0.46
C PHE A 107 -12.14 -3.93 -0.37
N THR A 108 -13.36 -3.51 0.01
CA THR A 108 -14.08 -2.43 -0.66
C THR A 108 -13.32 -1.11 -0.51
N SER A 109 -12.89 -0.77 0.70
CA SER A 109 -12.12 0.46 0.96
C SER A 109 -10.78 0.45 0.23
N LEU A 110 -10.09 -0.69 0.26
CA LEU A 110 -8.79 -0.85 -0.43
C LEU A 110 -8.97 -0.72 -1.95
N SER A 111 -10.00 -1.33 -2.52
CA SER A 111 -10.31 -1.26 -3.94
C SER A 111 -10.67 0.17 -4.37
N ALA A 112 -11.43 0.89 -3.56
CA ALA A 112 -11.76 2.30 -3.81
C ALA A 112 -10.49 3.18 -3.82
N ALA A 113 -9.61 3.01 -2.84
CA ALA A 113 -8.34 3.73 -2.78
C ALA A 113 -7.42 3.38 -3.96
N PHE A 114 -7.43 2.12 -4.38
CA PHE A 114 -6.66 1.66 -5.54
C PHE A 114 -7.19 2.25 -6.85
N ALA A 115 -8.50 2.23 -7.05
CA ALA A 115 -9.15 2.84 -8.20
C ALA A 115 -8.88 4.36 -8.27
N ASP A 116 -8.95 5.06 -7.14
CA ASP A 116 -8.64 6.48 -7.07
C ASP A 116 -7.17 6.77 -7.44
N THR A 117 -6.24 6.00 -6.87
CA THR A 117 -4.81 6.12 -7.20
C THR A 117 -4.56 5.88 -8.69
N LEU A 118 -5.08 4.80 -9.26
CA LEU A 118 -4.91 4.50 -10.69
C LEU A 118 -5.57 5.55 -11.57
N SER A 119 -6.78 5.99 -11.23
CA SER A 119 -7.50 7.01 -12.00
C SER A 119 -6.76 8.33 -12.05
N SER A 120 -6.19 8.77 -10.93
CA SER A 120 -5.42 10.01 -10.87
C SER A 120 -4.14 9.91 -11.69
N GLU A 121 -3.44 8.78 -11.64
CA GLU A 121 -2.21 8.56 -12.41
C GLU A 121 -2.50 8.43 -13.92
N ILE A 122 -3.54 7.68 -14.31
CA ILE A 122 -3.94 7.53 -15.70
C ILE A 122 -4.52 8.84 -16.26
N GLY A 123 -5.26 9.60 -15.44
CA GLY A 123 -5.78 10.91 -15.81
C GLY A 123 -4.71 11.91 -16.22
N VAL A 124 -3.52 11.80 -15.64
CA VAL A 124 -2.33 12.54 -16.06
C VAL A 124 -1.91 12.18 -17.48
N LEU A 125 -2.01 10.90 -17.86
CA LEU A 125 -1.66 10.44 -19.21
C LEU A 125 -2.61 11.02 -20.27
N SER A 126 -3.90 11.12 -19.97
CA SER A 126 -4.89 11.64 -20.91
C SER A 126 -4.75 13.16 -21.16
N LYS A 127 -4.30 13.90 -20.16
CA LYS A 127 -4.05 15.35 -20.28
C LYS A 127 -2.74 15.69 -21.03
N ALA A 128 -1.84 14.74 -21.14
CA ALA A 128 -0.56 14.92 -21.82
C ALA A 128 -0.63 14.63 -23.34
N GLN A 129 -1.80 14.18 -23.82
CA GLN A 129 -2.11 14.03 -25.25
C GLN A 129 -2.84 15.27 -25.75
#